data_90502543e0f33df57280fe5fb3df18c2
#
_entry.id   90502543e0f33df57280fe5fb3df18c2
#
_cell.length_a   1.000
_cell.length_b   1.000
_cell.length_c   1.000
_cell.angle_alpha   90.00
_cell.angle_beta   90.00
_cell.angle_gamma   90.00
#
_symmetry.space_group_name_H-M   'P 1'
#
loop_
_entity.id
_entity.type
_entity.pdbx_description
1 polymer ?
#
loop_
_entity_poly.entity_id
_entity_poly.type
_entity_poly.pdbx_seq_one_letter_code
_entity_poly.pdbx_strand_id
1 'polypeptide(L)'
;MARIGIIIGSTRPGRKAEVVARWLLEVARKRGDAEYELVDIAEYNLPHLDEPMPPSMGQYSKPHTKAWAAKIDSLDGFVFVTPEYNHSTSGALKNAIDFLYREWNNKAAGFVSYGSAGGARAVEHLRLVMAELQVATVRVQVMFSLAHDFENYLVFKEPAPGSHHEKAANVMLGQVVAWSTALHSVRKIPQASGAARR
;
A
#
# COMPACT_ATOMS: atom_id res chain seq x y z
N MET A 1 17.43 5.06 7.91
CA MET A 1 16.64 5.37 6.71
C MET A 1 15.20 4.93 6.95
N ALA A 2 14.21 5.59 6.33
CA ALA A 2 12.84 5.11 6.37
C ALA A 2 12.71 3.79 5.58
N ARG A 3 11.89 2.86 6.07
CA ARG A 3 11.58 1.58 5.40
C ARG A 3 10.21 1.66 4.76
N ILE A 4 10.16 1.56 3.43
CA ILE A 4 8.93 1.73 2.64
C ILE A 4 8.56 0.41 1.99
N GLY A 5 7.37 -0.11 2.32
CA GLY A 5 6.82 -1.31 1.70
C GLY A 5 6.03 -0.99 0.44
N ILE A 6 6.40 -1.60 -0.68
CA ILE A 6 5.61 -1.58 -1.92
C ILE A 6 4.69 -2.80 -1.89
N ILE A 7 3.42 -2.58 -1.56
CA ILE A 7 2.45 -3.64 -1.31
C ILE A 7 1.79 -4.07 -2.64
N ILE A 8 1.98 -5.33 -3.02
CA ILE A 8 1.35 -5.93 -4.19
C ILE A 8 -0.09 -6.31 -3.85
N GLY A 9 -1.03 -5.45 -4.23
CA GLY A 9 -2.44 -5.48 -3.79
C GLY A 9 -3.36 -6.39 -4.60
N SER A 10 -2.87 -7.51 -5.14
CA SER A 10 -3.70 -8.49 -5.86
C SER A 10 -3.14 -9.90 -5.72
N THR A 11 -4.03 -10.87 -5.53
CA THR A 11 -3.69 -12.30 -5.48
C THR A 11 -4.22 -13.07 -6.71
N ARG A 12 -4.83 -12.36 -7.68
CA ARG A 12 -5.42 -12.98 -8.86
C ARG A 12 -4.36 -13.71 -9.69
N PRO A 13 -4.60 -14.94 -10.17
CA PRO A 13 -3.72 -15.58 -11.14
C PRO A 13 -3.49 -14.70 -12.38
N GLY A 14 -2.24 -14.55 -12.80
CA GLY A 14 -1.87 -13.65 -13.91
C GLY A 14 -2.00 -12.15 -13.59
N ARG A 15 -2.01 -11.77 -12.32
CA ARG A 15 -2.08 -10.39 -11.82
C ARG A 15 -0.98 -9.51 -12.43
N LYS A 16 -1.34 -8.26 -12.75
CA LYS A 16 -0.40 -7.25 -13.26
C LYS A 16 0.28 -6.46 -12.14
N ALA A 17 -0.26 -6.54 -10.91
CA ALA A 17 0.28 -5.80 -9.77
C ALA A 17 1.78 -6.09 -9.53
N GLU A 18 2.22 -7.31 -9.79
CA GLU A 18 3.61 -7.72 -9.56
C GLU A 18 4.58 -6.99 -10.50
N VAL A 19 4.31 -7.01 -11.83
CA VAL A 19 5.21 -6.34 -12.78
C VAL A 19 5.22 -4.83 -12.59
N VAL A 20 4.07 -4.23 -12.24
CA VAL A 20 3.98 -2.79 -11.92
C VAL A 20 4.75 -2.47 -10.64
N ALA A 21 4.66 -3.31 -9.61
CA ALA A 21 5.39 -3.13 -8.37
C ALA A 21 6.91 -3.28 -8.55
N ARG A 22 7.35 -4.22 -9.38
CA ARG A 22 8.78 -4.39 -9.73
C ARG A 22 9.32 -3.16 -10.44
N TRP A 23 8.60 -2.63 -11.44
CA TRP A 23 8.98 -1.37 -12.08
C TRP A 23 9.12 -0.23 -11.05
N LEU A 24 8.15 -0.08 -10.15
CA LEU A 24 8.23 0.95 -9.12
C LEU A 24 9.44 0.74 -8.20
N LEU A 25 9.74 -0.50 -7.83
CA LEU A 25 10.91 -0.81 -6.99
C LEU A 25 12.21 -0.40 -7.67
N GLU A 26 12.35 -0.62 -8.99
CA GLU A 26 13.52 -0.19 -9.74
C GLU A 26 13.66 1.35 -9.79
N VAL A 27 12.54 2.07 -9.96
CA VAL A 27 12.55 3.55 -9.83
C VAL A 27 12.95 3.97 -8.42
N ALA A 28 12.39 3.33 -7.40
CA ALA A 28 12.63 3.66 -6.00
C ALA A 28 14.10 3.42 -5.58
N ARG A 29 14.69 2.31 -6.00
CA ARG A 29 16.10 1.96 -5.67
C ARG A 29 17.10 2.97 -6.21
N LYS A 30 16.85 3.57 -7.38
CA LYS A 30 17.71 4.60 -7.96
C LYS A 30 17.80 5.88 -7.13
N ARG A 31 16.84 6.09 -6.21
CA ARG A 31 16.76 7.31 -5.39
C ARG A 31 17.77 7.31 -4.22
N GLY A 32 17.97 6.17 -3.57
CA GLY A 32 18.88 6.04 -2.43
C GLY A 32 18.46 6.79 -1.15
N ASP A 33 17.19 7.25 -1.07
CA ASP A 33 16.66 8.08 0.02
C ASP A 33 15.92 7.30 1.10
N ALA A 34 15.63 6.02 0.84
CA ALA A 34 14.98 5.10 1.77
C ALA A 34 15.32 3.64 1.43
N GLU A 35 14.98 2.73 2.32
CA GLU A 35 14.98 1.29 2.05
C GLU A 35 13.62 0.89 1.48
N TYR A 36 13.62 0.25 0.31
CA TYR A 36 12.39 -0.15 -0.37
C TYR A 36 12.33 -1.66 -0.52
N GLU A 37 11.19 -2.26 -0.16
CA GLU A 37 10.97 -3.70 -0.31
C GLU A 37 9.60 -3.99 -0.92
N LEU A 38 9.49 -5.12 -1.65
CA LEU A 38 8.19 -5.64 -2.09
C LEU A 38 7.54 -6.40 -0.95
N VAL A 39 6.25 -6.21 -0.78
CA VAL A 39 5.42 -6.93 0.18
C VAL A 39 4.24 -7.53 -0.59
N ASP A 40 4.31 -8.82 -0.85
CA ASP A 40 3.27 -9.52 -1.59
C ASP A 40 2.22 -10.09 -0.63
N ILE A 41 0.99 -9.58 -0.69
CA ILE A 41 -0.10 -10.08 0.15
C ILE A 41 -0.42 -11.57 -0.10
N ALA A 42 -0.07 -12.12 -1.27
CA ALA A 42 -0.27 -13.54 -1.57
C ALA A 42 0.59 -14.46 -0.70
N GLU A 43 1.76 -14.02 -0.25
CA GLU A 43 2.68 -14.81 0.56
C GLU A 43 2.15 -15.07 1.98
N TYR A 44 1.21 -14.24 2.45
CA TYR A 44 0.63 -14.36 3.79
C TYR A 44 -0.56 -15.31 3.86
N ASN A 45 -1.09 -15.75 2.71
CA ASN A 45 -2.22 -16.68 2.62
C ASN A 45 -3.38 -16.32 3.57
N LEU A 46 -3.70 -15.03 3.65
CA LEU A 46 -4.75 -14.54 4.53
C LEU A 46 -6.11 -15.05 4.05
N PRO A 47 -6.86 -15.82 4.89
CA PRO A 47 -8.24 -16.16 4.58
C PRO A 47 -9.12 -14.92 4.63
N HIS A 48 -10.42 -15.04 4.44
CA HIS A 48 -11.32 -13.96 4.89
C HIS A 48 -11.12 -13.75 6.38
N LEU A 49 -11.18 -12.47 6.81
CA LEU A 49 -10.87 -12.08 8.19
C LEU A 49 -11.51 -13.04 9.21
N ASP A 50 -10.64 -13.79 9.92
CA ASP A 50 -11.01 -14.89 10.81
C ASP A 50 -10.57 -14.67 12.26
N GLU A 51 -10.17 -13.43 12.60
CA GLU A 51 -9.88 -13.07 13.99
C GLU A 51 -11.20 -12.83 14.76
N PRO A 52 -11.34 -13.41 15.98
CA PRO A 52 -12.57 -13.28 16.74
C PRO A 52 -12.75 -11.89 17.35
N MET A 53 -11.65 -11.15 17.54
CA MET A 53 -11.67 -9.81 18.12
C MET A 53 -11.44 -8.75 17.07
N PRO A 54 -12.08 -7.57 17.18
CA PRO A 54 -11.82 -6.47 16.25
C PRO A 54 -10.34 -6.11 16.18
N PRO A 55 -9.77 -5.88 14.98
CA PRO A 55 -8.35 -5.55 14.81
C PRO A 55 -7.89 -4.32 15.62
N SER A 56 -8.76 -3.36 15.88
CA SER A 56 -8.48 -2.19 16.71
C SER A 56 -8.09 -2.52 18.15
N MET A 57 -8.45 -3.70 18.64
CA MET A 57 -8.03 -4.20 19.96
C MET A 57 -6.59 -4.74 19.97
N GLY A 58 -6.03 -5.08 18.82
CA GLY A 58 -4.66 -5.62 18.70
C GLY A 58 -4.47 -6.99 19.35
N GLN A 59 -5.55 -7.76 19.50
CA GLN A 59 -5.53 -9.10 20.14
C GLN A 59 -5.58 -10.19 19.09
N TYR A 60 -4.49 -10.32 18.31
CA TYR A 60 -4.39 -11.29 17.23
C TYR A 60 -4.13 -12.71 17.75
N SER A 61 -4.97 -13.65 17.35
CA SER A 61 -4.87 -15.06 17.73
C SER A 61 -4.14 -15.91 16.68
N LYS A 62 -4.32 -15.60 15.42
CA LYS A 62 -3.88 -16.43 14.29
C LYS A 62 -2.42 -16.21 13.91
N PRO A 63 -1.67 -17.27 13.54
CA PRO A 63 -0.27 -17.14 13.12
C PRO A 63 -0.10 -16.25 11.88
N HIS A 64 -0.99 -16.37 10.88
CA HIS A 64 -0.95 -15.55 9.66
C HIS A 64 -1.18 -14.06 9.96
N THR A 65 -2.09 -13.73 10.87
CA THR A 65 -2.31 -12.34 11.31
C THR A 65 -1.07 -11.79 12.00
N LYS A 66 -0.47 -12.56 12.90
CA LYS A 66 0.76 -12.15 13.62
C LYS A 66 1.94 -11.93 12.67
N ALA A 67 2.10 -12.80 11.67
CA ALA A 67 3.13 -12.65 10.64
C ALA A 67 2.90 -11.39 9.81
N TRP A 68 1.65 -11.16 9.38
CA TRP A 68 1.26 -9.96 8.64
C TRP A 68 1.45 -8.69 9.48
N ALA A 69 1.02 -8.69 10.73
CA ALA A 69 1.19 -7.59 11.66
C ALA A 69 2.67 -7.23 11.85
N ALA A 70 3.53 -8.21 12.09
CA ALA A 70 4.96 -8.01 12.25
C ALA A 70 5.60 -7.37 11.01
N LYS A 71 5.19 -7.76 9.80
CA LYS A 71 5.67 -7.16 8.55
C LYS A 71 5.23 -5.71 8.44
N ILE A 72 3.96 -5.41 8.61
CA ILE A 72 3.43 -4.05 8.47
C ILE A 72 3.98 -3.12 9.55
N ASP A 73 4.12 -3.61 10.78
CA ASP A 73 4.68 -2.83 11.88
C ASP A 73 6.14 -2.42 11.61
N SER A 74 6.92 -3.30 10.96
CA SER A 74 8.33 -3.06 10.64
C SER A 74 8.56 -1.94 9.61
N LEU A 75 7.53 -1.44 8.95
CA LEU A 75 7.60 -0.43 7.89
C LEU A 75 7.24 0.97 8.41
N ASP A 76 7.85 1.99 7.83
CA ASP A 76 7.58 3.40 8.14
C ASP A 76 6.53 4.03 7.23
N GLY A 77 6.32 3.45 6.06
CA GLY A 77 5.37 3.91 5.07
C GLY A 77 5.10 2.89 4.00
N PHE A 78 4.15 3.19 3.12
CA PHE A 78 3.63 2.25 2.16
C PHE A 78 3.45 2.85 0.77
N VAL A 79 3.58 2.03 -0.27
CA VAL A 79 2.99 2.31 -1.58
C VAL A 79 2.10 1.13 -1.97
N PHE A 80 0.81 1.36 -2.08
CA PHE A 80 -0.15 0.34 -2.50
C PHE A 80 -0.19 0.26 -4.03
N VAL A 81 0.12 -0.90 -4.58
CA VAL A 81 -0.04 -1.20 -6.01
C VAL A 81 -1.35 -1.96 -6.20
N THR A 82 -2.37 -1.29 -6.69
CA THR A 82 -3.74 -1.82 -6.75
C THR A 82 -4.32 -1.89 -8.15
N PRO A 83 -4.99 -3.01 -8.51
CA PRO A 83 -5.93 -3.01 -9.64
C PRO A 83 -7.20 -2.22 -9.27
N GLU A 84 -7.99 -1.92 -10.30
CA GLU A 84 -9.38 -1.53 -10.11
C GLU A 84 -10.29 -2.68 -10.55
N TYR A 85 -11.01 -3.26 -9.60
CA TYR A 85 -12.02 -4.29 -9.84
C TYR A 85 -13.40 -3.74 -9.46
N ASN A 86 -14.31 -3.69 -10.44
CA ASN A 86 -15.68 -3.23 -10.21
C ASN A 86 -15.75 -1.91 -9.42
N HIS A 87 -15.03 -0.88 -9.90
CA HIS A 87 -15.07 0.48 -9.35
C HIS A 87 -14.33 0.68 -8.01
N SER A 88 -13.63 -0.35 -7.49
CA SER A 88 -12.91 -0.28 -6.21
C SER A 88 -11.58 -1.03 -6.27
N THR A 89 -10.88 -1.10 -5.14
CA THR A 89 -9.69 -1.92 -4.98
C THR A 89 -10.02 -3.41 -5.02
N SER A 90 -9.00 -4.28 -5.04
CA SER A 90 -9.23 -5.73 -4.93
C SER A 90 -9.75 -6.11 -3.55
N GLY A 91 -10.67 -7.07 -3.49
CA GLY A 91 -11.16 -7.62 -2.22
C GLY A 91 -10.03 -8.21 -1.37
N ALA A 92 -9.02 -8.81 -2.01
CA ALA A 92 -7.85 -9.35 -1.32
C ALA A 92 -7.04 -8.26 -0.60
N LEU A 93 -6.82 -7.09 -1.23
CA LEU A 93 -6.14 -5.98 -0.58
C LEU A 93 -6.96 -5.41 0.57
N LYS A 94 -8.26 -5.20 0.34
CA LYS A 94 -9.14 -4.71 1.41
C LYS A 94 -9.15 -5.66 2.60
N ASN A 95 -9.25 -6.97 2.34
CA ASN A 95 -9.17 -8.00 3.38
C ASN A 95 -7.83 -7.96 4.14
N ALA A 96 -6.71 -7.87 3.43
CA ALA A 96 -5.39 -7.77 4.07
C ALA A 96 -5.24 -6.51 4.94
N ILE A 97 -5.82 -5.40 4.52
CA ILE A 97 -5.85 -4.16 5.30
C ILE A 97 -6.68 -4.36 6.58
N ASP A 98 -7.82 -5.00 6.48
CA ASP A 98 -8.79 -5.16 7.58
C ASP A 98 -8.33 -6.13 8.67
N PHE A 99 -7.32 -6.96 8.42
CA PHE A 99 -6.71 -7.82 9.46
C PHE A 99 -6.03 -7.04 10.58
N LEU A 100 -5.63 -5.77 10.32
CA LEU A 100 -4.80 -4.98 11.23
C LEU A 100 -5.38 -3.59 11.44
N TYR A 101 -4.98 -2.93 12.53
CA TYR A 101 -5.33 -1.54 12.77
C TYR A 101 -4.12 -0.70 13.21
N ARG A 102 -3.52 -1.02 14.35
CA ARG A 102 -2.46 -0.20 14.97
C ARG A 102 -1.19 -0.14 14.15
N GLU A 103 -0.87 -1.21 13.45
CA GLU A 103 0.32 -1.35 12.63
C GLU A 103 0.33 -0.39 11.44
N TRP A 104 -0.84 0.07 11.01
CA TRP A 104 -1.00 1.10 9.97
C TRP A 104 -0.82 2.52 10.52
N ASN A 105 -1.16 2.78 11.78
CA ASN A 105 -1.37 4.12 12.31
C ASN A 105 -0.11 4.99 12.24
N ASN A 106 -0.34 6.29 11.95
CA ASN A 106 0.67 7.34 11.93
C ASN A 106 1.84 7.04 10.96
N LYS A 107 1.52 6.44 9.82
CA LYS A 107 2.43 6.18 8.72
C LYS A 107 1.94 6.90 7.46
N ALA A 108 2.79 6.99 6.42
CA ALA A 108 2.42 7.61 5.16
C ALA A 108 2.14 6.57 4.07
N ALA A 109 1.25 6.89 3.13
CA ALA A 109 0.97 6.05 1.98
C ALA A 109 0.89 6.81 0.66
N GLY A 110 1.45 6.21 -0.40
CA GLY A 110 1.27 6.55 -1.80
C GLY A 110 0.54 5.44 -2.55
N PHE A 111 0.16 5.71 -3.80
CA PHE A 111 -0.62 4.77 -4.60
C PHE A 111 -0.09 4.68 -6.02
N VAL A 112 0.02 3.45 -6.50
CA VAL A 112 0.17 3.12 -7.91
C VAL A 112 -1.01 2.24 -8.30
N SER A 113 -1.75 2.63 -9.31
CA SER A 113 -2.98 1.94 -9.69
C SER A 113 -3.03 1.65 -11.18
N TYR A 114 -3.81 0.65 -11.54
CA TYR A 114 -4.06 0.32 -12.95
C TYR A 114 -5.49 -0.18 -13.16
N GLY A 115 -6.03 0.13 -14.32
CA GLY A 115 -7.40 -0.24 -14.70
C GLY A 115 -7.83 0.47 -15.96
N SER A 116 -9.07 0.29 -16.40
CA SER A 116 -9.62 0.98 -17.56
C SER A 116 -9.62 2.50 -17.39
N ALA A 117 -9.88 2.97 -16.16
CA ALA A 117 -9.81 4.37 -15.74
C ALA A 117 -8.53 4.67 -14.92
N GLY A 118 -7.41 3.97 -15.24
CA GLY A 118 -6.15 4.15 -14.51
C GLY A 118 -6.18 3.68 -13.05
N GLY A 119 -7.28 3.09 -12.59
CA GLY A 119 -7.46 2.69 -11.19
C GLY A 119 -7.76 3.83 -10.24
N ALA A 120 -8.17 4.99 -10.74
CA ALA A 120 -8.41 6.19 -9.94
C ALA A 120 -9.46 5.96 -8.83
N ARG A 121 -10.55 5.28 -9.16
CA ARG A 121 -11.66 5.02 -8.23
C ARG A 121 -11.24 4.06 -7.10
N ALA A 122 -10.39 3.08 -7.40
CA ALA A 122 -9.80 2.21 -6.39
C ALA A 122 -8.98 3.01 -5.38
N VAL A 123 -8.19 3.98 -5.86
CA VAL A 123 -7.36 4.85 -5.00
C VAL A 123 -8.22 5.76 -4.14
N GLU A 124 -9.29 6.36 -4.70
CA GLU A 124 -10.20 7.20 -3.91
C GLU A 124 -10.85 6.42 -2.75
N HIS A 125 -11.29 5.18 -3.00
CA HIS A 125 -11.80 4.32 -1.93
C HIS A 125 -10.71 3.98 -0.89
N LEU A 126 -9.49 3.69 -1.35
CA LEU A 126 -8.37 3.43 -0.42
C LEU A 126 -8.03 4.65 0.43
N ARG A 127 -8.11 5.88 -0.10
CA ARG A 127 -7.88 7.10 0.68
C ARG A 127 -8.86 7.23 1.85
N LEU A 128 -10.13 6.87 1.65
CA LEU A 128 -11.11 6.86 2.73
C LEU A 128 -10.77 5.79 3.79
N VAL A 129 -10.36 4.60 3.35
CA VAL A 129 -9.92 3.52 4.26
C VAL A 129 -8.68 3.95 5.05
N MET A 130 -7.71 4.57 4.38
CA MET A 130 -6.48 5.05 5.03
C MET A 130 -6.75 6.14 6.06
N ALA A 131 -7.75 6.98 5.85
CA ALA A 131 -8.14 8.00 6.83
C ALA A 131 -8.61 7.36 8.14
N GLU A 132 -9.43 6.31 8.09
CA GLU A 132 -9.86 5.54 9.27
C GLU A 132 -8.68 4.91 10.01
N LEU A 133 -7.67 4.45 9.27
CA LEU A 133 -6.47 3.82 9.81
C LEU A 133 -5.40 4.84 10.26
N GLN A 134 -5.71 6.14 10.28
CA GLN A 134 -4.77 7.22 10.61
C GLN A 134 -3.49 7.19 9.75
N VAL A 135 -3.63 6.84 8.46
CA VAL A 135 -2.54 6.85 7.49
C VAL A 135 -2.62 8.11 6.64
N ALA A 136 -1.53 8.88 6.62
CA ALA A 136 -1.45 10.08 5.81
C ALA A 136 -1.20 9.75 4.33
N THR A 137 -2.17 10.01 3.47
CA THR A 137 -2.06 9.73 2.04
C THR A 137 -1.49 10.92 1.28
N VAL A 138 -0.41 10.69 0.51
CA VAL A 138 0.19 11.75 -0.30
C VAL A 138 -0.68 12.06 -1.53
N ARG A 139 -0.57 13.32 -2.01
CA ARG A 139 -1.42 13.81 -3.11
C ARG A 139 -1.15 13.09 -4.43
N VAL A 140 0.12 12.95 -4.81
CA VAL A 140 0.50 12.39 -6.11
C VAL A 140 0.30 10.88 -6.11
N GLN A 141 -0.30 10.37 -7.18
CA GLN A 141 -0.42 8.95 -7.47
C GLN A 141 0.04 8.64 -8.89
N VAL A 142 0.41 7.41 -9.15
CA VAL A 142 0.74 6.92 -10.50
C VAL A 142 -0.42 6.06 -11.00
N MET A 143 -0.89 6.35 -12.21
CA MET A 143 -2.02 5.65 -12.81
C MET A 143 -1.62 5.05 -14.15
N PHE A 144 -1.94 3.79 -14.37
CA PHE A 144 -1.72 3.10 -15.63
C PHE A 144 -3.06 2.70 -16.27
N SER A 145 -3.29 3.19 -17.47
CA SER A 145 -4.46 2.80 -18.27
C SER A 145 -4.21 1.48 -18.97
N LEU A 146 -5.14 0.53 -18.85
CA LEU A 146 -5.04 -0.74 -19.57
C LEU A 146 -4.99 -0.55 -21.09
N ALA A 147 -5.62 0.50 -21.62
CA ALA A 147 -5.65 0.79 -23.05
C ALA A 147 -4.31 1.35 -23.58
N HIS A 148 -3.60 2.12 -22.77
CA HIS A 148 -2.40 2.85 -23.21
C HIS A 148 -1.09 2.24 -22.70
N ASP A 149 -1.09 1.77 -21.45
CA ASP A 149 0.11 1.32 -20.76
C ASP A 149 0.27 -0.21 -20.74
N PHE A 150 -0.64 -0.92 -21.41
CA PHE A 150 -0.55 -2.36 -21.60
C PHE A 150 -0.76 -2.72 -23.08
N GLU A 151 0.06 -3.63 -23.59
CA GLU A 151 -0.14 -4.22 -24.90
C GLU A 151 -1.28 -5.25 -24.81
N ASN A 152 -2.29 -5.10 -25.70
CA ASN A 152 -3.48 -5.94 -25.75
C ASN A 152 -4.17 -6.10 -24.38
N TYR A 153 -4.14 -5.07 -23.54
CA TYR A 153 -4.67 -5.08 -22.15
C TYR A 153 -3.99 -6.09 -21.22
N LEU A 154 -2.94 -6.76 -21.66
CA LEU A 154 -2.37 -7.90 -20.94
C LEU A 154 -0.91 -7.70 -20.54
N VAL A 155 -0.06 -7.18 -21.39
CA VAL A 155 1.38 -7.05 -21.15
C VAL A 155 1.71 -5.62 -20.75
N PHE A 156 2.24 -5.42 -19.56
CA PHE A 156 2.66 -4.10 -19.07
C PHE A 156 3.78 -3.56 -19.96
N LYS A 157 3.58 -2.36 -20.46
CA LYS A 157 4.61 -1.60 -21.19
C LYS A 157 5.37 -0.77 -20.17
N GLU A 158 6.57 -1.20 -19.86
CA GLU A 158 7.39 -0.49 -18.89
C GLU A 158 7.65 0.95 -19.36
N PRO A 159 7.34 1.95 -18.51
CA PRO A 159 7.54 3.34 -18.88
C PRO A 159 9.00 3.66 -19.17
N ALA A 160 9.26 4.38 -20.24
CA ALA A 160 10.59 4.83 -20.59
C ALA A 160 11.18 5.75 -19.49
N PRO A 161 12.51 5.75 -19.34
CA PRO A 161 13.18 6.71 -18.45
C PRO A 161 12.82 8.15 -18.79
N GLY A 162 12.55 8.96 -17.76
CA GLY A 162 12.12 10.36 -17.92
C GLY A 162 10.65 10.55 -18.33
N SER A 163 9.87 9.46 -18.45
CA SER A 163 8.44 9.53 -18.73
C SER A 163 7.66 10.26 -17.65
N HIS A 164 6.42 10.64 -17.93
CA HIS A 164 5.54 11.25 -16.93
C HIS A 164 5.22 10.30 -15.77
N HIS A 165 5.14 8.99 -16.01
CA HIS A 165 4.94 8.00 -14.96
C HIS A 165 6.14 7.93 -14.01
N GLU A 166 7.37 7.89 -14.53
CA GLU A 166 8.57 7.89 -13.69
C GLU A 166 8.71 9.19 -12.90
N LYS A 167 8.42 10.33 -13.53
CA LYS A 167 8.40 11.63 -12.84
C LYS A 167 7.36 11.65 -11.72
N ALA A 168 6.14 11.19 -11.97
CA ALA A 168 5.08 11.11 -10.96
C ALA A 168 5.48 10.14 -9.82
N ALA A 169 6.08 8.98 -10.16
CA ALA A 169 6.57 8.03 -9.16
C ALA A 169 7.63 8.67 -8.26
N ASN A 170 8.59 9.39 -8.82
CA ASN A 170 9.62 10.08 -8.05
C ASN A 170 9.05 11.15 -7.11
N VAL A 171 8.06 11.93 -7.56
CA VAL A 171 7.39 12.93 -6.71
C VAL A 171 6.61 12.24 -5.60
N MET A 172 5.83 11.20 -5.91
CA MET A 172 5.05 10.43 -4.93
C MET A 172 5.98 9.81 -3.87
N LEU A 173 7.04 9.12 -4.29
CA LEU A 173 8.01 8.49 -3.38
C LEU A 173 8.68 9.53 -2.47
N GLY A 174 9.08 10.69 -3.01
CA GLY A 174 9.62 11.79 -2.21
C GLY A 174 8.66 12.27 -1.13
N GLN A 175 7.37 12.41 -1.47
CA GLN A 175 6.33 12.76 -0.50
C GLN A 175 6.14 11.68 0.56
N VAL A 176 6.10 10.39 0.16
CA VAL A 176 5.97 9.26 1.11
C VAL A 176 7.14 9.23 2.09
N VAL A 177 8.38 9.35 1.61
CA VAL A 177 9.58 9.36 2.47
C VAL A 177 9.56 10.55 3.44
N ALA A 178 9.27 11.75 2.95
CA ALA A 178 9.23 12.96 3.77
C ALA A 178 8.17 12.84 4.88
N TRP A 179 6.97 12.38 4.55
CA TRP A 179 5.88 12.24 5.52
C TRP A 179 6.13 11.06 6.48
N SER A 180 6.66 9.93 6.01
CA SER A 180 7.05 8.81 6.87
C SER A 180 8.07 9.23 7.92
N THR A 181 9.04 10.05 7.53
CA THR A 181 10.05 10.61 8.43
C THR A 181 9.43 11.55 9.45
N ALA A 182 8.58 12.48 9.02
CA ALA A 182 7.90 13.41 9.92
C ALA A 182 6.99 12.70 10.93
N LEU A 183 6.22 11.70 10.48
CA LEU A 183 5.30 10.96 11.33
C LEU A 183 6.00 9.99 12.30
N HIS A 184 7.29 9.72 12.11
CA HIS A 184 8.04 8.90 13.06
C HIS A 184 8.02 9.48 14.50
N SER A 185 8.05 10.79 14.64
CA SER A 185 7.93 11.45 15.95
C SER A 185 6.56 11.21 16.59
N VAL A 186 5.49 11.20 15.79
CA VAL A 186 4.12 10.95 16.27
C VAL A 186 3.96 9.53 16.80
N ARG A 187 4.59 8.54 16.14
CA ARG A 187 4.55 7.13 16.59
C ARG A 187 5.24 6.90 17.95
N LYS A 188 6.19 7.76 18.31
CA LYS A 188 6.91 7.69 19.59
C LYS A 188 6.13 8.28 20.78
N ILE A 189 5.08 9.05 20.51
CA ILE A 189 4.24 9.60 21.57
C ILE A 189 3.42 8.42 22.14
N PRO A 190 3.50 8.14 23.47
CA PRO A 190 2.65 7.12 24.07
C PRO A 190 1.19 7.45 23.77
N GLN A 191 0.52 6.60 23.01
CA GLN A 191 -0.91 6.74 22.83
C GLN A 191 -1.54 6.52 24.20
N ALA A 192 -2.33 7.49 24.68
CA ALA A 192 -3.10 7.31 25.90
C ALA A 192 -3.89 6.00 25.74
N SER A 193 -3.59 5.03 26.60
CA SER A 193 -4.32 3.76 26.63
C SER A 193 -5.79 4.13 26.69
N GLY A 194 -6.56 3.73 25.66
CA GLY A 194 -7.96 4.06 25.57
C GLY A 194 -8.67 3.64 26.85
N ALA A 195 -8.79 4.58 27.78
CA ALA A 195 -9.68 4.45 28.90
C ALA A 195 -11.07 4.26 28.32
N ALA A 196 -11.66 3.15 28.64
CA ALA A 196 -13.00 2.74 28.27
C ALA A 196 -13.95 3.95 28.22
N ARG A 197 -14.39 4.32 27.02
CA ARG A 197 -15.66 5.04 26.93
C ARG A 197 -16.75 3.97 27.05
N ARG A 198 -17.35 3.97 28.22
CA ARG A 198 -18.58 3.23 28.55
C ARG A 198 -19.74 3.74 27.67
#